data_1933c1b89253d818a7d73f55bb771b4b
#
_entry.id   1933c1b89253d818a7d73f55bb771b4b
#
_cell.length_a   1.000
_cell.length_b   1.000
_cell.length_c   1.000
_cell.angle_alpha   90.00
_cell.angle_beta   90.00
_cell.angle_gamma   90.00
#
_symmetry.space_group_name_H-M   'P 1'
#
loop_
_entity.id
_entity.type
_entity.pdbx_description
1 polymer ?
#
loop_
_entity_poly.entity_id
_entity_poly.type
_entity_poly.pdbx_seq_one_letter_code
_entity_poly.pdbx_strand_id
1 'polypeptide(L)'
;MFGKFSMKNGNYAFPQEKKKSKQVGLLFAYLLANRNVETSKSKLIEVLWPEEDSGNPEGALRNLVYRGRMEMKKFFVRNGQEAIILNNNSYFWNTDISCQVDTDQFEAFCKQVSVGHDAEQKYQDCLRAVELYQGDFLEEYEDSQWVIFRSVYYKRLYTTCVQEACEALLKAERYQQVVELCDQAKLMEQMDLRVHEMKMAAYLKLNQPQNALDYYNQVANLCYSNLGMEVPDHLKELYELILQSLPTQKPVDVEELEKGLREEKLSSGTFYCNYDIFKNI
;
A
#
# COMPACT_ATOMS: atom_id res chain seq x y z
N MET A 1 7.65 2.19 9.89
CA MET A 1 8.63 1.72 8.86
C MET A 1 7.97 1.65 7.48
N PHE A 2 6.65 1.66 7.41
CA PHE A 2 5.96 1.83 6.14
C PHE A 2 6.03 3.29 5.67
N GLY A 3 6.36 3.50 4.39
CA GLY A 3 6.73 4.79 3.85
C GLY A 3 8.11 5.24 4.36
N LYS A 4 8.22 6.48 4.81
CA LYS A 4 9.49 7.03 5.33
C LYS A 4 9.74 6.60 6.77
N PHE A 5 11.00 6.27 7.06
CA PHE A 5 11.40 5.93 8.42
C PHE A 5 11.20 7.10 9.39
N SER A 6 10.45 6.85 10.45
CA SER A 6 10.26 7.82 11.53
C SER A 6 10.12 7.14 12.88
N MET A 7 10.58 7.81 13.93
CA MET A 7 10.38 7.42 15.34
C MET A 7 9.85 8.61 16.12
N LYS A 8 8.97 8.34 17.08
CA LYS A 8 8.40 9.38 17.96
C LYS A 8 8.40 8.91 19.41
N ASN A 9 8.70 9.83 20.34
CA ASN A 9 8.50 9.63 21.77
C ASN A 9 8.07 10.96 22.41
N GLY A 10 6.80 11.09 22.72
CA GLY A 10 6.24 12.36 23.18
C GLY A 10 6.47 13.49 22.18
N ASN A 11 7.18 14.53 22.61
CA ASN A 11 7.49 15.70 21.77
C ASN A 11 8.72 15.51 20.86
N TYR A 12 9.43 14.40 20.98
CA TYR A 12 10.61 14.13 20.16
C TYR A 12 10.26 13.27 18.96
N ALA A 13 10.76 13.66 17.79
CA ALA A 13 10.64 12.92 16.55
C ALA A 13 12.00 12.79 15.87
N PHE A 14 12.22 11.68 15.18
CA PHE A 14 13.38 11.45 14.32
C PHE A 14 12.84 11.03 12.94
N PRO A 15 13.38 11.55 11.83
CA PRO A 15 14.43 12.57 11.74
C PRO A 15 13.89 13.99 11.97
N GLN A 16 14.71 14.85 12.60
CA GLN A 16 14.39 16.28 12.74
C GLN A 16 14.82 17.11 11.52
N GLU A 17 15.91 16.73 10.86
CA GLU A 17 16.42 17.37 9.64
C GLU A 17 16.77 16.34 8.56
N LYS A 18 16.30 16.58 7.33
CA LYS A 18 16.31 15.61 6.22
C LYS A 18 17.70 15.11 5.77
N LYS A 19 18.79 15.86 5.93
CA LYS A 19 20.07 15.53 5.28
C LYS A 19 21.13 14.84 6.16
N LYS A 20 21.10 15.04 7.46
CA LYS A 20 22.17 14.53 8.36
C LYS A 20 21.89 13.17 8.99
N SER A 21 20.72 12.62 8.79
CA SER A 21 20.23 11.46 9.51
C SER A 21 20.02 10.20 8.66
N LYS A 22 20.23 10.23 7.34
CA LYS A 22 19.91 9.09 6.45
C LYS A 22 20.60 7.80 6.91
N GLN A 23 21.92 7.80 7.12
CA GLN A 23 22.66 6.63 7.58
C GLN A 23 22.31 6.20 9.02
N VAL A 24 22.06 7.17 9.92
CA VAL A 24 21.58 6.86 11.28
C VAL A 24 20.18 6.26 11.24
N GLY A 25 19.32 6.76 10.36
CA GLY A 25 17.99 6.21 10.13
C GLY A 25 18.04 4.76 9.62
N LEU A 26 18.91 4.46 8.67
CA LEU A 26 19.11 3.11 8.15
C LEU A 26 19.60 2.16 9.24
N LEU A 27 20.58 2.61 10.07
CA LEU A 27 21.05 1.84 11.22
C LEU A 27 19.91 1.52 12.20
N PHE A 28 19.11 2.52 12.55
CA PHE A 28 17.97 2.32 13.45
C PHE A 28 16.91 1.39 12.85
N ALA A 29 16.55 1.61 11.59
CA ALA A 29 15.59 0.77 10.90
C ALA A 29 16.03 -0.69 10.86
N TYR A 30 17.31 -0.93 10.54
CA TYR A 30 17.87 -2.28 10.51
C TYR A 30 17.88 -2.95 11.89
N LEU A 31 18.37 -2.26 12.92
CA LEU A 31 18.43 -2.79 14.28
C LEU A 31 17.02 -3.01 14.87
N LEU A 32 16.07 -2.15 14.59
CA LEU A 32 14.67 -2.32 15.02
C LEU A 32 13.99 -3.49 14.30
N ALA A 33 14.17 -3.60 13.00
CA ALA A 33 13.62 -4.71 12.23
C ALA A 33 14.21 -6.08 12.59
N ASN A 34 15.42 -6.09 13.20
CA ASN A 34 16.13 -7.29 13.64
C ASN A 34 16.42 -7.28 15.15
N ARG A 35 15.60 -6.60 15.95
CA ARG A 35 15.89 -6.34 17.38
C ARG A 35 16.01 -7.59 18.27
N ASN A 36 15.49 -8.73 17.79
CA ASN A 36 15.60 -10.00 18.51
C ASN A 36 16.86 -10.81 18.14
N VAL A 37 17.73 -10.24 17.29
CA VAL A 37 18.92 -10.92 16.77
C VAL A 37 20.13 -10.00 16.93
N GLU A 38 21.23 -10.53 17.49
CA GLU A 38 22.51 -9.85 17.51
C GLU A 38 23.08 -9.79 16.09
N THR A 39 23.44 -8.60 15.63
CA THR A 39 23.99 -8.38 14.29
C THR A 39 25.50 -8.13 14.40
N SER A 40 26.31 -8.94 13.72
CA SER A 40 27.76 -8.76 13.69
C SER A 40 28.15 -7.43 13.04
N LYS A 41 29.31 -6.87 13.45
CA LYS A 41 29.84 -5.64 12.84
C LYS A 41 30.01 -5.76 11.33
N SER A 42 30.51 -6.90 10.84
CA SER A 42 30.69 -7.16 9.41
C SER A 42 29.36 -7.13 8.66
N LYS A 43 28.29 -7.71 9.24
CA LYS A 43 26.96 -7.67 8.62
C LYS A 43 26.36 -6.27 8.60
N LEU A 44 26.56 -5.48 9.66
CA LEU A 44 26.13 -4.08 9.65
C LEU A 44 26.89 -3.23 8.62
N ILE A 45 28.20 -3.47 8.47
CA ILE A 45 29.00 -2.77 7.46
C ILE A 45 28.49 -3.10 6.05
N GLU A 46 28.25 -4.37 5.75
CA GLU A 46 27.70 -4.84 4.48
C GLU A 46 26.33 -4.17 4.16
N VAL A 47 25.47 -4.07 5.18
CA VAL A 47 24.13 -3.47 5.03
C VAL A 47 24.19 -1.96 4.83
N LEU A 48 25.06 -1.29 5.57
CA LEU A 48 25.13 0.18 5.59
C LEU A 48 25.96 0.75 4.45
N TRP A 49 26.93 0.00 3.95
CA TRP A 49 27.85 0.40 2.89
C TRP A 49 28.17 -0.77 1.94
N PRO A 50 27.21 -1.23 1.13
CA PRO A 50 27.38 -2.43 0.30
C PRO A 50 28.45 -2.28 -0.80
N GLU A 51 28.74 -1.02 -1.22
CA GLU A 51 29.64 -0.75 -2.35
C GLU A 51 30.89 0.06 -1.96
N GLU A 52 31.03 0.42 -0.66
CA GLU A 52 32.14 1.26 -0.23
C GLU A 52 33.33 0.41 0.22
N ASP A 53 34.41 0.54 -0.54
CA ASP A 53 35.75 0.12 -0.12
C ASP A 53 36.36 1.23 0.77
N SER A 54 35.77 1.43 1.95
CA SER A 54 36.27 2.42 2.91
C SER A 54 37.54 1.87 3.57
N GLY A 55 38.60 2.67 3.60
CA GLY A 55 39.88 2.27 4.21
C GLY A 55 39.78 1.93 5.72
N ASN A 56 38.63 2.27 6.39
CA ASN A 56 38.36 1.93 7.78
C ASN A 56 36.87 1.78 8.09
N PRO A 57 36.22 0.71 7.62
CA PRO A 57 34.78 0.49 7.78
C PRO A 57 34.35 0.32 9.23
N GLU A 58 35.19 -0.31 10.08
CA GLU A 58 34.90 -0.44 11.51
C GLU A 58 34.92 0.91 12.24
N GLY A 59 35.82 1.81 11.85
CA GLY A 59 35.87 3.17 12.39
C GLY A 59 34.62 3.97 11.99
N ALA A 60 34.18 3.84 10.73
CA ALA A 60 32.94 4.45 10.23
C ALA A 60 31.73 3.93 11.00
N LEU A 61 31.62 2.62 11.20
CA LEU A 61 30.53 2.00 11.99
C LEU A 61 30.52 2.50 13.44
N ARG A 62 31.66 2.56 14.10
CA ARG A 62 31.75 3.08 15.48
C ARG A 62 31.27 4.51 15.58
N ASN A 63 31.66 5.37 14.64
CA ASN A 63 31.21 6.76 14.57
C ASN A 63 29.70 6.85 14.31
N LEU A 64 29.16 6.02 13.43
CA LEU A 64 27.72 5.98 13.13
C LEU A 64 26.92 5.55 14.37
N VAL A 65 27.33 4.49 15.05
CA VAL A 65 26.71 4.01 16.29
C VAL A 65 26.78 5.08 17.38
N TYR A 66 27.92 5.77 17.54
CA TYR A 66 28.04 6.87 18.49
C TYR A 66 27.02 7.99 18.18
N ARG A 67 26.91 8.40 16.93
CA ARG A 67 25.91 9.39 16.49
C ARG A 67 24.48 8.89 16.78
N GLY A 68 24.17 7.64 16.46
CA GLY A 68 22.90 7.03 16.78
C GLY A 68 22.57 7.05 18.27
N ARG A 69 23.54 6.68 19.13
CA ARG A 69 23.35 6.76 20.58
C ARG A 69 23.11 8.19 21.06
N MET A 70 23.80 9.17 20.47
CA MET A 70 23.58 10.59 20.81
C MET A 70 22.17 11.08 20.39
N GLU A 71 21.66 10.62 19.23
CA GLU A 71 20.27 10.93 18.84
C GLU A 71 19.28 10.26 19.81
N MET A 72 19.48 8.99 20.16
CA MET A 72 18.59 8.27 21.07
C MET A 72 18.55 8.85 22.48
N LYS A 73 19.63 9.47 22.97
CA LYS A 73 19.61 10.18 24.27
C LYS A 73 18.54 11.29 24.33
N LYS A 74 18.17 11.88 23.20
CA LYS A 74 17.10 12.89 23.15
C LYS A 74 15.71 12.26 23.40
N PHE A 75 15.53 10.99 23.06
CA PHE A 75 14.29 10.25 23.27
C PHE A 75 14.14 9.74 24.72
N PHE A 76 15.25 9.51 25.43
CA PHE A 76 15.28 8.88 26.76
C PHE A 76 15.90 9.78 27.83
N VAL A 77 15.32 10.96 28.02
CA VAL A 77 15.87 12.02 28.90
C VAL A 77 16.03 11.60 30.37
N ARG A 78 15.38 10.52 30.82
CA ARG A 78 15.34 10.16 32.26
C ARG A 78 16.06 8.90 32.70
N ASN A 79 16.41 7.96 31.83
CA ASN A 79 16.83 6.61 32.27
C ASN A 79 18.25 6.20 31.94
N GLY A 80 19.03 6.99 31.19
CA GLY A 80 20.41 6.63 30.84
C GLY A 80 20.59 5.31 30.08
N GLN A 81 19.48 4.70 29.63
CA GLN A 81 19.52 3.44 28.90
C GLN A 81 20.08 3.65 27.50
N GLU A 82 21.00 2.80 27.11
CA GLU A 82 21.53 2.79 25.75
C GLU A 82 20.59 2.00 24.83
N ALA A 83 20.15 2.63 23.73
CA ALA A 83 19.28 1.99 22.73
C ALA A 83 20.04 0.95 21.89
N ILE A 84 21.32 1.18 21.63
CA ILE A 84 22.18 0.29 20.86
C ILE A 84 23.21 -0.32 21.80
N ILE A 85 23.15 -1.62 22.02
CA ILE A 85 24.09 -2.36 22.86
C ILE A 85 25.17 -2.98 21.98
N LEU A 86 26.38 -2.99 22.48
CA LEU A 86 27.50 -3.75 21.92
C LEU A 86 27.78 -4.94 22.87
N ASN A 87 27.67 -6.14 22.33
CA ASN A 87 28.07 -7.36 23.00
C ASN A 87 29.10 -8.09 22.13
N ASN A 88 30.30 -8.33 22.69
CA ASN A 88 31.43 -8.89 21.94
C ASN A 88 31.70 -8.15 20.62
N ASN A 89 31.31 -8.75 19.49
CA ASN A 89 31.52 -8.20 18.16
C ASN A 89 30.20 -7.90 17.42
N SER A 90 29.08 -7.81 18.14
CA SER A 90 27.76 -7.64 17.61
C SER A 90 27.05 -6.45 18.22
N TYR A 91 26.26 -5.76 17.39
CA TYR A 91 25.34 -4.72 17.84
C TYR A 91 23.90 -5.24 17.80
N PHE A 92 23.07 -4.76 18.74
CA PHE A 92 21.64 -5.05 18.75
C PHE A 92 20.87 -3.93 19.41
N TRP A 93 19.56 -3.88 19.13
CA TRP A 93 18.65 -2.98 19.80
C TRP A 93 18.39 -3.46 21.23
N ASN A 94 18.41 -2.54 22.19
CA ASN A 94 18.11 -2.88 23.57
C ASN A 94 16.62 -3.23 23.73
N THR A 95 16.33 -4.50 23.97
CA THR A 95 14.98 -5.03 24.12
C THR A 95 14.28 -4.61 25.42
N ASP A 96 15.03 -4.09 26.41
CA ASP A 96 14.45 -3.51 27.62
C ASP A 96 13.74 -2.17 27.33
N ILE A 97 13.99 -1.59 26.15
CA ILE A 97 13.31 -0.40 25.67
C ILE A 97 12.04 -0.83 24.94
N SER A 98 10.90 -0.62 25.59
CA SER A 98 9.61 -0.85 24.95
C SER A 98 9.43 0.07 23.75
N CYS A 99 9.19 -0.51 22.57
CA CYS A 99 8.89 0.20 21.34
C CYS A 99 7.75 -0.50 20.59
N GLN A 100 6.87 0.29 20.01
CA GLN A 100 5.86 -0.19 19.07
C GLN A 100 6.40 0.03 17.67
N VAL A 101 6.38 -1.02 16.87
CA VAL A 101 6.83 -0.97 15.48
C VAL A 101 5.62 -1.29 14.60
N ASP A 102 5.34 -0.42 13.64
CA ASP A 102 4.21 -0.54 12.73
C ASP A 102 4.22 -1.86 11.95
N THR A 103 5.40 -2.32 11.52
CA THR A 103 5.54 -3.60 10.82
C THR A 103 5.14 -4.80 11.66
N ASP A 104 5.43 -4.79 12.97
CA ASP A 104 5.03 -5.89 13.86
C ASP A 104 3.53 -5.92 14.07
N GLN A 105 2.92 -4.74 14.25
CA GLN A 105 1.47 -4.62 14.39
C GLN A 105 0.78 -5.07 13.10
N PHE A 106 1.32 -4.65 11.97
CA PHE A 106 0.85 -5.08 10.66
C PHE A 106 0.90 -6.61 10.49
N GLU A 107 2.05 -7.24 10.77
CA GLU A 107 2.19 -8.69 10.71
C GLU A 107 1.20 -9.41 11.64
N ALA A 108 0.98 -8.85 12.83
CA ALA A 108 0.02 -9.40 13.79
C ALA A 108 -1.42 -9.36 13.24
N PHE A 109 -1.83 -8.23 12.64
CA PHE A 109 -3.18 -8.11 12.04
C PHE A 109 -3.33 -9.01 10.82
N CYS A 110 -2.34 -9.07 9.92
CA CYS A 110 -2.37 -10.00 8.78
C CYS A 110 -2.49 -11.46 9.24
N LYS A 111 -1.77 -11.83 10.32
CA LYS A 111 -1.90 -13.16 10.90
C LYS A 111 -3.29 -13.43 11.47
N GLN A 112 -3.91 -12.44 12.14
CA GLN A 112 -5.28 -12.56 12.65
C GLN A 112 -6.28 -12.76 11.50
N VAL A 113 -6.13 -12.05 10.39
CA VAL A 113 -6.94 -12.26 9.19
C VAL A 113 -6.76 -13.69 8.66
N SER A 114 -5.54 -14.21 8.59
CA SER A 114 -5.27 -15.54 8.04
C SER A 114 -5.88 -16.66 8.91
N VAL A 115 -5.77 -16.59 10.24
CA VAL A 115 -6.26 -17.62 11.15
C VAL A 115 -7.72 -17.42 11.59
N GLY A 116 -8.29 -16.24 11.39
CA GLY A 116 -9.65 -15.92 11.79
C GLY A 116 -10.71 -16.73 11.00
N HIS A 117 -11.86 -16.95 11.60
CA HIS A 117 -12.99 -17.66 10.96
C HIS A 117 -14.18 -16.75 10.69
N ASP A 118 -14.34 -15.67 11.46
CA ASP A 118 -15.43 -14.71 11.31
C ASP A 118 -15.10 -13.65 10.29
N ALA A 119 -16.00 -13.40 9.34
CA ALA A 119 -15.80 -12.43 8.26
C ALA A 119 -15.71 -10.99 8.77
N GLU A 120 -16.50 -10.63 9.81
CA GLU A 120 -16.44 -9.29 10.40
C GLU A 120 -15.09 -9.05 11.09
N GLN A 121 -14.62 -10.02 11.87
CA GLN A 121 -13.32 -9.89 12.52
C GLN A 121 -12.18 -9.78 11.52
N LYS A 122 -12.18 -10.61 10.45
CA LYS A 122 -11.22 -10.50 9.36
C LYS A 122 -11.25 -9.12 8.70
N TYR A 123 -12.43 -8.58 8.46
CA TYR A 123 -12.61 -7.24 7.90
C TYR A 123 -11.98 -6.17 8.78
N GLN A 124 -12.30 -6.17 10.08
CA GLN A 124 -11.78 -5.18 11.02
C GLN A 124 -10.26 -5.27 11.19
N ASP A 125 -9.70 -6.48 11.27
CA ASP A 125 -8.26 -6.67 11.38
C ASP A 125 -7.54 -6.29 10.07
N CYS A 126 -8.14 -6.57 8.92
CA CYS A 126 -7.63 -6.13 7.63
C CYS A 126 -7.63 -4.60 7.50
N LEU A 127 -8.69 -3.91 7.93
CA LEU A 127 -8.72 -2.44 7.93
C LEU A 127 -7.57 -1.86 8.76
N ARG A 128 -7.28 -2.43 9.94
CA ARG A 128 -6.14 -1.99 10.76
C ARG A 128 -4.80 -2.22 10.07
N ALA A 129 -4.66 -3.36 9.36
CA ALA A 129 -3.47 -3.61 8.55
C ALA A 129 -3.33 -2.58 7.41
N VAL A 130 -4.43 -2.26 6.71
CA VAL A 130 -4.47 -1.24 5.65
C VAL A 130 -4.08 0.15 6.19
N GLU A 131 -4.58 0.53 7.37
CA GLU A 131 -4.22 1.81 8.00
C GLU A 131 -2.73 1.92 8.32
N LEU A 132 -2.08 0.81 8.68
CA LEU A 132 -0.64 0.79 8.98
C LEU A 132 0.23 0.83 7.73
N TYR A 133 -0.23 0.25 6.61
CA TYR A 133 0.50 0.15 5.36
C TYR A 133 0.41 1.47 4.56
N GLN A 134 1.14 2.50 5.01
CA GLN A 134 1.07 3.86 4.43
C GLN A 134 2.00 4.07 3.22
N GLY A 135 2.64 3.02 2.72
CA GLY A 135 3.58 3.04 1.61
C GLY A 135 4.54 1.86 1.68
N ASP A 136 5.44 1.74 0.73
CA ASP A 136 6.41 0.66 0.71
C ASP A 136 7.36 0.73 1.92
N PHE A 137 7.89 -0.41 2.30
CA PHE A 137 8.79 -0.50 3.45
C PHE A 137 10.06 0.32 3.21
N LEU A 138 10.29 1.35 4.05
CA LEU A 138 11.49 2.20 4.03
C LEU A 138 11.78 2.81 2.65
N GLU A 139 10.83 3.46 2.01
CA GLU A 139 10.91 4.04 0.66
C GLU A 139 12.19 4.85 0.39
N GLU A 140 12.71 5.57 1.39
CA GLU A 140 13.92 6.40 1.25
C GLU A 140 15.23 5.58 1.15
N TYR A 141 15.15 4.24 1.32
CA TYR A 141 16.26 3.27 1.26
C TYR A 141 16.00 2.17 0.24
N GLU A 142 15.22 2.44 -0.79
CA GLU A 142 14.82 1.47 -1.84
C GLU A 142 16.00 0.81 -2.57
N ASP A 143 17.15 1.48 -2.61
CA ASP A 143 18.39 0.95 -3.20
C ASP A 143 19.06 -0.13 -2.33
N SER A 144 18.66 -0.27 -1.06
CA SER A 144 19.28 -1.21 -0.13
C SER A 144 18.70 -2.62 -0.30
N GLN A 145 19.56 -3.60 -0.60
CA GLN A 145 19.15 -4.97 -0.91
C GLN A 145 18.24 -5.59 0.18
N TRP A 146 18.55 -5.39 1.46
CA TRP A 146 17.73 -5.93 2.53
C TRP A 146 16.35 -5.25 2.63
N VAL A 147 16.26 -3.98 2.23
CA VAL A 147 15.00 -3.23 2.16
C VAL A 147 14.15 -3.78 1.02
N ILE A 148 14.74 -4.02 -0.15
CA ILE A 148 14.06 -4.61 -1.30
C ILE A 148 13.39 -5.94 -0.90
N PHE A 149 14.13 -6.85 -0.28
CA PHE A 149 13.56 -8.15 0.15
C PHE A 149 12.41 -7.99 1.15
N ARG A 150 12.57 -7.09 2.12
CA ARG A 150 11.52 -6.82 3.10
C ARG A 150 10.30 -6.14 2.48
N SER A 151 10.52 -5.21 1.56
CA SER A 151 9.43 -4.53 0.83
C SER A 151 8.60 -5.52 0.03
N VAL A 152 9.22 -6.43 -0.71
CA VAL A 152 8.53 -7.52 -1.43
C VAL A 152 7.73 -8.41 -0.48
N TYR A 153 8.33 -8.78 0.67
CA TYR A 153 7.64 -9.57 1.69
C TYR A 153 6.39 -8.87 2.22
N TYR A 154 6.50 -7.60 2.63
CA TYR A 154 5.36 -6.85 3.18
C TYR A 154 4.29 -6.58 2.13
N LYS A 155 4.68 -6.29 0.89
CA LYS A 155 3.76 -6.12 -0.22
C LYS A 155 2.93 -7.38 -0.47
N ARG A 156 3.59 -8.54 -0.51
CA ARG A 156 2.91 -9.83 -0.63
C ARG A 156 1.97 -10.09 0.55
N LEU A 157 2.43 -9.84 1.77
CA LEU A 157 1.64 -10.06 2.98
C LEU A 157 0.40 -9.16 2.99
N TYR A 158 0.54 -7.91 2.59
CA TYR A 158 -0.56 -6.96 2.43
C TYR A 158 -1.60 -7.46 1.45
N THR A 159 -1.17 -7.82 0.24
CA THR A 159 -2.08 -8.31 -0.80
C THR A 159 -2.82 -9.57 -0.36
N THR A 160 -2.11 -10.53 0.25
CA THR A 160 -2.73 -11.75 0.78
C THR A 160 -3.75 -11.43 1.87
N CYS A 161 -3.44 -10.51 2.77
CA CYS A 161 -4.34 -10.09 3.85
C CYS A 161 -5.65 -9.52 3.29
N VAL A 162 -5.58 -8.60 2.33
CA VAL A 162 -6.76 -8.01 1.67
C VAL A 162 -7.56 -9.08 0.93
N GLN A 163 -6.88 -9.96 0.19
CA GLN A 163 -7.50 -11.06 -0.54
C GLN A 163 -8.30 -11.99 0.38
N GLU A 164 -7.70 -12.47 1.46
CA GLU A 164 -8.35 -13.36 2.43
C GLU A 164 -9.57 -12.72 3.12
N ALA A 165 -9.49 -11.42 3.43
CA ALA A 165 -10.60 -10.65 3.97
C ALA A 165 -11.74 -10.51 2.94
N CYS A 166 -11.43 -10.16 1.69
CA CYS A 166 -12.42 -10.07 0.61
C CYS A 166 -13.09 -11.43 0.33
N GLU A 167 -12.34 -12.53 0.32
CA GLU A 167 -12.91 -13.87 0.16
C GLU A 167 -13.91 -14.24 1.27
N ALA A 168 -13.57 -13.88 2.52
CA ALA A 168 -14.45 -14.13 3.65
C ALA A 168 -15.73 -13.29 3.57
N LEU A 169 -15.61 -12.01 3.17
CA LEU A 169 -16.74 -11.12 2.98
C LEU A 169 -17.65 -11.58 1.83
N LEU A 170 -17.09 -12.03 0.69
CA LEU A 170 -17.86 -12.57 -0.42
C LEU A 170 -18.64 -13.83 -0.01
N LYS A 171 -18.03 -14.74 0.75
CA LYS A 171 -18.70 -15.93 1.28
C LYS A 171 -19.83 -15.59 2.26
N ALA A 172 -19.68 -14.49 2.99
CA ALA A 172 -20.69 -13.99 3.93
C ALA A 172 -21.72 -13.05 3.26
N GLU A 173 -21.67 -12.90 1.92
CA GLU A 173 -22.55 -12.05 1.10
C GLU A 173 -22.49 -10.54 1.49
N ARG A 174 -21.36 -10.09 2.06
CA ARG A 174 -21.13 -8.72 2.49
C ARG A 174 -20.47 -7.90 1.39
N TYR A 175 -21.10 -7.81 0.25
CA TYR A 175 -20.53 -7.24 -0.98
C TYR A 175 -20.15 -5.77 -0.85
N GLN A 176 -20.92 -4.98 -0.11
CA GLN A 176 -20.61 -3.56 0.12
C GLN A 176 -19.28 -3.39 0.87
N GLN A 177 -19.02 -4.21 1.89
CA GLN A 177 -17.75 -4.17 2.63
C GLN A 177 -16.55 -4.61 1.78
N VAL A 178 -16.75 -5.48 0.77
CA VAL A 178 -15.69 -5.81 -0.21
C VAL A 178 -15.29 -4.57 -0.99
N VAL A 179 -16.26 -3.81 -1.50
CA VAL A 179 -16.00 -2.58 -2.25
C VAL A 179 -15.26 -1.56 -1.37
N GLU A 180 -15.75 -1.31 -0.15
CA GLU A 180 -15.15 -0.38 0.80
C GLU A 180 -13.71 -0.76 1.19
N LEU A 181 -13.46 -2.04 1.45
CA LEU A 181 -12.11 -2.54 1.75
C LEU A 181 -11.16 -2.33 0.57
N CYS A 182 -11.60 -2.66 -0.64
CA CYS A 182 -10.80 -2.48 -1.84
C CYS A 182 -10.48 -0.99 -2.11
N ASP A 183 -11.42 -0.08 -1.81
CA ASP A 183 -11.20 1.36 -1.96
C ASP A 183 -10.18 1.87 -0.95
N GLN A 184 -10.28 1.45 0.32
CA GLN A 184 -9.34 1.84 1.37
C GLN A 184 -7.94 1.28 1.13
N ALA A 185 -7.85 0.06 0.61
CA ALA A 185 -6.60 -0.60 0.32
C ALA A 185 -5.83 0.00 -0.88
N LYS A 186 -6.40 0.97 -1.61
CA LYS A 186 -5.77 1.65 -2.75
C LYS A 186 -5.13 0.68 -3.75
N LEU A 187 -5.84 -0.39 -4.07
CA LEU A 187 -5.32 -1.52 -4.84
C LEU A 187 -4.85 -1.19 -6.25
N MET A 188 -5.27 -0.04 -6.82
CA MET A 188 -4.87 0.39 -8.17
C MET A 188 -3.36 0.58 -8.31
N GLU A 189 -2.66 0.79 -7.20
CA GLU A 189 -1.20 0.84 -7.16
C GLU A 189 -0.56 -0.57 -7.08
N GLN A 190 -1.37 -1.59 -6.84
CA GLN A 190 -0.95 -2.96 -6.65
C GLN A 190 -1.53 -3.87 -7.74
N MET A 191 -0.69 -4.71 -8.29
CA MET A 191 -0.94 -5.49 -9.50
C MET A 191 -1.60 -6.85 -9.24
N ASP A 192 -2.32 -7.03 -8.11
CA ASP A 192 -3.04 -8.28 -7.85
C ASP A 192 -4.42 -8.24 -8.49
N LEU A 193 -4.53 -8.83 -9.67
CA LEU A 193 -5.76 -8.88 -10.46
C LEU A 193 -6.89 -9.60 -9.74
N ARG A 194 -6.59 -10.55 -8.84
CA ARG A 194 -7.61 -11.34 -8.14
C ARG A 194 -8.48 -10.48 -7.21
N VAL A 195 -7.89 -9.52 -6.51
CA VAL A 195 -8.66 -8.61 -5.66
C VAL A 195 -9.53 -7.67 -6.51
N HIS A 196 -9.01 -7.25 -7.67
CA HIS A 196 -9.80 -6.46 -8.62
C HIS A 196 -11.02 -7.24 -9.14
N GLU A 197 -10.87 -8.54 -9.44
CA GLU A 197 -12.00 -9.40 -9.82
C GLU A 197 -13.04 -9.51 -8.71
N MET A 198 -12.60 -9.69 -7.46
CA MET A 198 -13.49 -9.74 -6.30
C MET A 198 -14.33 -8.48 -6.17
N LYS A 199 -13.73 -7.30 -6.38
CA LYS A 199 -14.44 -6.03 -6.35
C LYS A 199 -15.46 -5.91 -7.47
N MET A 200 -15.11 -6.30 -8.70
CA MET A 200 -16.05 -6.32 -9.83
C MET A 200 -17.20 -7.29 -9.58
N ALA A 201 -16.91 -8.49 -9.07
CA ALA A 201 -17.94 -9.46 -8.68
C ALA A 201 -18.87 -8.91 -7.58
N ALA A 202 -18.33 -8.18 -6.60
CA ALA A 202 -19.13 -7.51 -5.58
C ALA A 202 -20.07 -6.46 -6.18
N TYR A 203 -19.60 -5.63 -7.11
CA TYR A 203 -20.46 -4.69 -7.82
C TYR A 203 -21.61 -5.37 -8.56
N LEU A 204 -21.33 -6.50 -9.25
CA LEU A 204 -22.39 -7.26 -9.93
C LEU A 204 -23.43 -7.80 -8.94
N LYS A 205 -22.98 -8.34 -7.78
CA LYS A 205 -23.86 -8.82 -6.72
C LYS A 205 -24.70 -7.71 -6.07
N LEU A 206 -24.19 -6.49 -6.04
CA LEU A 206 -24.90 -5.29 -5.60
C LEU A 206 -25.86 -4.73 -6.66
N ASN A 207 -25.99 -5.38 -7.82
CA ASN A 207 -26.75 -4.89 -8.97
C ASN A 207 -26.26 -3.52 -9.48
N GLN A 208 -24.94 -3.34 -9.51
CA GLN A 208 -24.25 -2.12 -9.95
C GLN A 208 -23.33 -2.40 -11.16
N PRO A 209 -23.88 -2.89 -12.30
CA PRO A 209 -23.05 -3.31 -13.44
C PRO A 209 -22.28 -2.15 -14.09
N GLN A 210 -22.80 -0.92 -14.02
CA GLN A 210 -22.06 0.25 -14.52
C GLN A 210 -20.79 0.52 -13.73
N ASN A 211 -20.85 0.44 -12.39
CA ASN A 211 -19.66 0.59 -11.54
C ASN A 211 -18.63 -0.53 -11.81
N ALA A 212 -19.11 -1.76 -12.06
CA ALA A 212 -18.25 -2.87 -12.45
C ALA A 212 -17.54 -2.60 -13.78
N LEU A 213 -18.26 -2.05 -14.78
CA LEU A 213 -17.71 -1.71 -16.09
C LEU A 213 -16.65 -0.59 -15.98
N ASP A 214 -16.98 0.48 -15.28
CA ASP A 214 -16.08 1.60 -15.09
C ASP A 214 -14.79 1.17 -14.37
N TYR A 215 -14.93 0.30 -13.38
CA TYR A 215 -13.77 -0.27 -12.67
C TYR A 215 -12.96 -1.23 -13.54
N TYR A 216 -13.61 -2.08 -14.36
CA TYR A 216 -12.92 -2.92 -15.34
C TYR A 216 -12.05 -2.10 -16.30
N ASN A 217 -12.59 -1.00 -16.83
CA ASN A 217 -11.87 -0.11 -17.74
C ASN A 217 -10.61 0.49 -17.06
N GLN A 218 -10.70 0.83 -15.77
CA GLN A 218 -9.55 1.30 -15.00
C GLN A 218 -8.48 0.21 -14.88
N VAL A 219 -8.89 -1.03 -14.54
CA VAL A 219 -7.97 -2.18 -14.42
C VAL A 219 -7.36 -2.55 -15.77
N ALA A 220 -8.13 -2.53 -16.85
CA ALA A 220 -7.64 -2.78 -18.20
C ALA A 220 -6.57 -1.74 -18.62
N ASN A 221 -6.83 -0.46 -18.35
CA ASN A 221 -5.86 0.60 -18.59
C ASN A 221 -4.58 0.42 -17.76
N LEU A 222 -4.70 -0.06 -16.52
CA LEU A 222 -3.55 -0.38 -15.67
C LEU A 222 -2.70 -1.50 -16.30
N CYS A 223 -3.32 -2.57 -16.80
CA CYS A 223 -2.63 -3.65 -17.49
C CYS A 223 -1.83 -3.15 -18.70
N TYR A 224 -2.45 -2.32 -19.54
CA TYR A 224 -1.80 -1.78 -20.73
C TYR A 224 -0.69 -0.77 -20.41
N SER A 225 -0.96 0.17 -19.48
CA SER A 225 -0.05 1.30 -19.23
C SER A 225 1.17 0.91 -18.39
N ASN A 226 0.97 0.08 -17.36
CA ASN A 226 2.02 -0.23 -16.39
C ASN A 226 2.74 -1.54 -16.68
N LEU A 227 2.07 -2.48 -17.36
CA LEU A 227 2.63 -3.81 -17.61
C LEU A 227 2.95 -4.06 -19.07
N GLY A 228 2.40 -3.28 -20.02
CA GLY A 228 2.47 -3.61 -21.43
C GLY A 228 1.88 -4.99 -21.75
N MET A 229 0.95 -5.47 -20.89
CA MET A 229 0.31 -6.78 -20.99
C MET A 229 -1.11 -6.64 -21.53
N GLU A 230 -1.53 -7.65 -22.31
CA GLU A 230 -2.94 -7.81 -22.61
C GLU A 230 -3.72 -8.18 -21.35
N VAL A 231 -4.99 -7.77 -21.31
CA VAL A 231 -5.92 -8.14 -20.23
C VAL A 231 -6.05 -9.68 -20.21
N PRO A 232 -5.86 -10.35 -19.07
CA PRO A 232 -6.00 -11.80 -18.96
C PRO A 232 -7.40 -12.30 -19.32
N ASP A 233 -7.48 -13.55 -19.81
CA ASP A 233 -8.74 -14.10 -20.37
C ASP A 233 -9.87 -14.18 -19.32
N HIS A 234 -9.56 -14.51 -18.06
CA HIS A 234 -10.54 -14.52 -16.99
C HIS A 234 -11.16 -13.15 -16.68
N LEU A 235 -10.42 -12.06 -16.90
CA LEU A 235 -10.96 -10.71 -16.82
C LEU A 235 -11.83 -10.37 -18.03
N LYS A 236 -11.51 -10.90 -19.23
CA LYS A 236 -12.35 -10.75 -20.42
C LYS A 236 -13.69 -11.49 -20.23
N GLU A 237 -13.66 -12.71 -19.66
CA GLU A 237 -14.90 -13.43 -19.30
C GLU A 237 -15.77 -12.63 -18.32
N LEU A 238 -15.15 -12.03 -17.30
CA LEU A 238 -15.87 -11.18 -16.36
C LEU A 238 -16.46 -9.93 -17.03
N TYR A 239 -15.75 -9.35 -18.01
CA TYR A 239 -16.25 -8.24 -18.81
C TYR A 239 -17.50 -8.62 -19.59
N GLU A 240 -17.55 -9.79 -20.21
CA GLU A 240 -18.74 -10.27 -20.91
C GLU A 240 -19.93 -10.42 -19.95
N LEU A 241 -19.72 -10.92 -18.74
CA LEU A 241 -20.77 -10.99 -17.73
C LEU A 241 -21.26 -9.61 -17.29
N ILE A 242 -20.35 -8.64 -17.17
CA ILE A 242 -20.69 -7.25 -16.86
C ILE A 242 -21.58 -6.68 -17.96
N LEU A 243 -21.21 -6.85 -19.25
CA LEU A 243 -22.00 -6.36 -20.38
C LEU A 243 -23.40 -6.97 -20.44
N GLN A 244 -23.53 -8.27 -20.18
CA GLN A 244 -24.83 -8.95 -20.11
C GLN A 244 -25.72 -8.45 -18.97
N SER A 245 -25.12 -7.95 -17.90
CA SER A 245 -25.81 -7.44 -16.71
C SER A 245 -26.23 -5.97 -16.85
N LEU A 246 -25.74 -5.26 -17.87
CA LEU A 246 -26.13 -3.88 -18.13
C LEU A 246 -27.60 -3.84 -18.60
N PRO A 247 -28.38 -2.87 -18.12
CA PRO A 247 -29.72 -2.67 -18.64
C PRO A 247 -29.63 -2.40 -20.15
N THR A 248 -30.36 -3.18 -20.92
CA THR A 248 -30.43 -3.01 -22.37
C THR A 248 -30.93 -1.58 -22.59
N GLN A 249 -30.08 -0.68 -23.02
CA GLN A 249 -30.54 0.62 -23.52
C GLN A 249 -31.43 0.29 -24.72
N LYS A 250 -32.73 0.54 -24.60
CA LYS A 250 -33.55 0.62 -25.79
C LYS A 250 -32.83 1.56 -26.74
N PRO A 251 -32.69 1.21 -28.03
CA PRO A 251 -32.07 2.12 -28.96
C PRO A 251 -32.78 3.46 -28.77
N VAL A 252 -32.01 4.48 -28.44
CA VAL A 252 -32.53 5.83 -28.24
C VAL A 252 -33.14 6.20 -29.58
N ASP A 253 -34.47 6.38 -29.62
CA ASP A 253 -35.12 6.81 -30.83
C ASP A 253 -34.68 8.25 -31.10
N VAL A 254 -33.73 8.37 -32.03
CA VAL A 254 -33.12 9.66 -32.40
C VAL A 254 -34.19 10.62 -32.88
N GLU A 255 -35.31 10.11 -33.49
CA GLU A 255 -36.45 10.92 -33.91
C GLU A 255 -37.21 11.50 -32.71
N GLU A 256 -37.34 10.74 -31.60
CA GLU A 256 -37.99 11.21 -30.39
C GLU A 256 -37.15 12.27 -29.65
N LEU A 257 -35.83 12.10 -29.66
CA LEU A 257 -34.86 13.11 -29.15
C LEU A 257 -34.87 14.39 -30.00
N GLU A 258 -34.87 14.25 -31.32
CA GLU A 258 -34.95 15.42 -32.22
C GLU A 258 -36.28 16.15 -32.09
N LYS A 259 -37.36 15.42 -31.82
CA LYS A 259 -38.69 16.02 -31.59
C LYS A 259 -38.71 16.79 -30.26
N GLY A 260 -38.18 16.22 -29.17
CA GLY A 260 -38.06 16.90 -27.89
C GLY A 260 -37.20 18.17 -27.98
N LEU A 261 -36.06 18.12 -28.67
CA LEU A 261 -35.19 19.27 -28.90
C LEU A 261 -35.83 20.36 -29.79
N ARG A 262 -36.74 19.99 -30.71
CA ARG A 262 -37.50 20.96 -31.51
C ARG A 262 -38.60 21.62 -30.69
N GLU A 263 -39.24 20.91 -29.79
CA GLU A 263 -40.25 21.44 -28.89
C GLU A 263 -39.68 22.38 -27.84
N GLU A 264 -38.50 22.08 -27.28
CA GLU A 264 -37.79 22.99 -26.38
C GLU A 264 -37.29 24.27 -27.08
N LYS A 265 -36.87 24.18 -28.35
CA LYS A 265 -36.49 25.38 -29.14
C LYS A 265 -37.64 26.31 -29.43
N LEU A 266 -38.88 25.82 -29.38
CA LEU A 266 -40.07 26.65 -29.54
C LEU A 266 -40.51 27.34 -28.25
N SER A 267 -40.04 26.88 -27.09
CA SER A 267 -40.41 27.42 -25.78
C SER A 267 -39.36 28.32 -25.13
N SER A 268 -38.10 28.30 -25.57
CA SER A 268 -37.03 29.13 -25.04
C SER A 268 -36.22 29.80 -26.16
N GLY A 269 -36.25 31.13 -26.19
CA GLY A 269 -35.55 31.94 -27.18
C GLY A 269 -34.03 31.69 -27.16
N THR A 270 -33.51 31.46 -28.36
CA THR A 270 -32.12 31.59 -28.80
C THR A 270 -31.02 30.94 -27.93
N PHE A 271 -30.69 29.68 -28.22
CA PHE A 271 -29.36 29.09 -27.93
C PHE A 271 -28.60 28.86 -29.24
N TYR A 272 -27.42 29.48 -29.36
CA TYR A 272 -26.49 29.18 -30.46
C TYR A 272 -25.75 27.87 -30.11
N CYS A 273 -26.06 26.78 -30.82
CA CYS A 273 -25.26 25.56 -30.80
C CYS A 273 -24.29 25.57 -31.98
N ASN A 274 -22.99 25.55 -31.73
CA ASN A 274 -21.98 25.51 -32.78
C ASN A 274 -21.88 24.06 -33.29
N TYR A 275 -22.37 23.79 -34.50
CA TYR A 275 -22.58 22.45 -35.09
C TYR A 275 -21.32 21.81 -35.66
N ASP A 276 -20.13 22.40 -35.47
CA ASP A 276 -18.89 21.95 -36.14
C ASP A 276 -18.04 20.93 -35.33
N ILE A 277 -18.54 20.46 -34.18
CA ILE A 277 -17.76 19.52 -33.33
C ILE A 277 -17.92 18.03 -33.72
N PHE A 278 -18.95 17.67 -34.49
CA PHE A 278 -19.26 16.26 -34.80
C PHE A 278 -18.95 15.80 -36.22
N LYS A 279 -18.16 16.54 -37.01
CA LYS A 279 -17.79 16.13 -38.37
C LYS A 279 -16.46 15.39 -38.50
N ASN A 280 -15.73 15.11 -37.38
CA ASN A 280 -14.43 14.42 -37.39
C ASN A 280 -14.35 13.34 -36.33
N ILE A 281 -15.31 12.46 -36.23
CA ILE A 281 -15.17 11.14 -35.58
C ILE A 281 -15.61 10.08 -36.60
#